data_6c59d672d5c9813facc48c212ba50ab0
#
_entry.id   6c59d672d5c9813facc48c212ba50ab0
#
_cell.length_a   1.000
_cell.length_b   1.000
_cell.length_c   1.000
_cell.angle_alpha   90.00
_cell.angle_beta   90.00
_cell.angle_gamma   90.00
#
_symmetry.space_group_name_H-M   'P 1'
#
loop_
_entity.id
_entity.type
_entity.pdbx_description
1 polymer ?
#
loop_
_entity_poly.entity_id
_entity_poly.type
_entity_poly.pdbx_seq_one_letter_code
_entity_poly.pdbx_strand_id
1 'polypeptide(L)'
;MKEVVSSSAVFFSYALLAIFAQNAVFTRALGVSRMVQLVGDDRTSSALFGMMLCITQVLVAPVAFLAGRFIAPLDNRAQLRPLVYIASIAVVCLAEHLVLWLLRSLPRRAQLLRIVPLAALNSGVLGTVLVARTQSFTLGQSLGFGLGSGLGYVLAVLLVTEARHRLRSKAIPKAFRGLPITLVYIGVLALAIYGFTGHSVIL
;
A
#
# COMPACT_ATOMS: atom_id res chain seq x y z
N MET A 1 -27.90 -15.86 4.21
CA MET A 1 -27.35 -15.15 5.38
C MET A 1 -26.00 -15.69 5.84
N LYS A 2 -25.81 -17.01 6.07
CA LYS A 2 -24.52 -17.61 6.49
C LYS A 2 -23.38 -17.35 5.50
N GLU A 3 -23.60 -17.44 4.19
CA GLU A 3 -22.58 -17.20 3.17
C GLU A 3 -22.12 -15.72 3.10
N VAL A 4 -23.04 -14.78 3.26
CA VAL A 4 -22.73 -13.34 3.28
C VAL A 4 -21.89 -12.98 4.52
N VAL A 5 -22.27 -13.53 5.68
CA VAL A 5 -21.52 -13.33 6.94
C VAL A 5 -20.13 -13.95 6.83
N SER A 6 -20.01 -15.14 6.24
CA SER A 6 -18.72 -15.77 6.00
C SER A 6 -17.83 -14.95 5.04
N SER A 7 -18.40 -14.45 3.94
CA SER A 7 -17.67 -13.60 2.98
C SER A 7 -17.19 -12.30 3.58
N SER A 8 -18.03 -11.65 4.39
CA SER A 8 -17.66 -10.41 5.10
C SER A 8 -16.57 -10.67 6.14
N ALA A 9 -16.67 -11.76 6.89
CA ALA A 9 -15.64 -12.13 7.87
C ALA A 9 -14.29 -12.38 7.20
N VAL A 10 -14.27 -13.05 6.06
CA VAL A 10 -13.05 -13.27 5.25
C VAL A 10 -12.46 -11.94 4.80
N PHE A 11 -13.27 -11.03 4.24
CA PHE A 11 -12.81 -9.71 3.82
C PHE A 11 -12.14 -8.93 4.97
N PHE A 12 -12.79 -8.84 6.13
CA PHE A 12 -12.25 -8.13 7.28
C PHE A 12 -11.00 -8.79 7.88
N SER A 13 -10.95 -10.13 7.89
CA SER A 13 -9.77 -10.86 8.36
C SER A 13 -8.53 -10.55 7.51
N TYR A 14 -8.68 -10.53 6.18
CA TYR A 14 -7.59 -10.18 5.28
C TYR A 14 -7.22 -8.69 5.33
N ALA A 15 -8.19 -7.81 5.60
CA ALA A 15 -7.89 -6.40 5.85
C ALA A 15 -7.05 -6.22 7.12
N LEU A 16 -7.43 -6.84 8.22
CA LEU A 16 -6.65 -6.80 9.48
C LEU A 16 -5.27 -7.42 9.31
N LEU A 17 -5.18 -8.56 8.62
CA LEU A 17 -3.90 -9.22 8.29
C LEU A 17 -2.96 -8.23 7.57
N ALA A 18 -3.45 -7.50 6.57
CA ALA A 18 -2.66 -6.57 5.78
C ALA A 18 -2.30 -5.29 6.55
N ILE A 19 -3.13 -4.84 7.51
CA ILE A 19 -2.82 -3.67 8.35
C ILE A 19 -1.64 -3.97 9.28
N PHE A 20 -1.62 -5.14 9.90
CA PHE A 20 -0.67 -5.48 10.97
C PHE A 20 0.36 -6.53 10.53
N ALA A 21 -0.02 -7.79 10.44
CA ALA A 21 0.89 -8.92 10.29
C ALA A 21 1.59 -8.95 8.91
N GLN A 22 0.93 -8.52 7.86
CA GLN A 22 1.49 -8.44 6.51
C GLN A 22 1.56 -6.99 5.99
N ASN A 23 1.85 -6.04 6.87
CA ASN A 23 1.97 -4.65 6.51
C ASN A 23 3.07 -4.45 5.44
N ALA A 24 2.68 -3.87 4.29
CA ALA A 24 3.58 -3.71 3.14
C ALA A 24 4.85 -2.91 3.48
N VAL A 25 4.74 -1.91 4.36
CA VAL A 25 5.86 -1.05 4.76
C VAL A 25 6.79 -1.78 5.72
N PHE A 26 6.25 -2.31 6.82
CA PHE A 26 7.07 -2.86 7.91
C PHE A 26 7.58 -4.28 7.64
N THR A 27 6.82 -5.11 6.93
CA THR A 27 7.24 -6.50 6.67
C THR A 27 8.02 -6.68 5.36
N ARG A 28 7.86 -5.76 4.40
CA ARG A 28 8.46 -5.88 3.06
C ARG A 28 9.18 -4.62 2.59
N ALA A 29 9.24 -3.58 3.41
CA ALA A 29 9.83 -2.27 3.08
C ALA A 29 9.25 -1.63 1.79
N LEU A 30 8.02 -2.00 1.40
CA LEU A 30 7.37 -1.47 0.21
C LEU A 30 6.79 -0.07 0.47
N GLY A 31 7.03 0.86 -0.46
CA GLY A 31 6.54 2.22 -0.34
C GLY A 31 7.29 3.11 0.65
N VAL A 32 8.35 2.62 1.31
CA VAL A 32 9.14 3.37 2.30
C VAL A 32 9.71 4.66 1.71
N SER A 33 10.26 4.62 0.50
CA SER A 33 10.82 5.79 -0.17
C SER A 33 9.79 6.93 -0.28
N ARG A 34 8.56 6.60 -0.71
CA ARG A 34 7.48 7.59 -0.81
C ARG A 34 6.97 8.04 0.55
N MET A 35 6.90 7.13 1.51
CA MET A 35 6.52 7.47 2.89
C MET A 35 7.45 8.49 3.52
N VAL A 36 8.76 8.30 3.37
CA VAL A 36 9.77 9.25 3.89
C VAL A 36 9.65 10.63 3.23
N GLN A 37 9.37 10.67 1.92
CA GLN A 37 9.11 11.92 1.20
C GLN A 37 7.86 12.62 1.74
N LEU A 38 6.75 11.90 1.93
CA LEU A 38 5.50 12.45 2.48
C LEU A 38 5.67 13.01 3.88
N VAL A 39 6.36 12.30 4.75
CA VAL A 39 6.66 12.76 6.12
C VAL A 39 7.55 14.02 6.09
N GLY A 40 8.36 14.20 5.03
CA GLY A 40 9.21 15.36 4.82
C GLY A 40 8.54 16.56 4.15
N ASP A 41 7.42 16.38 3.47
CA ASP A 41 6.78 17.37 2.61
C ASP A 41 5.52 17.96 3.26
N ASP A 42 5.61 19.21 3.70
CA ASP A 42 4.47 19.92 4.29
C ASP A 42 3.42 20.34 3.23
N ARG A 43 3.73 20.23 1.92
CA ARG A 43 2.84 20.63 0.82
C ARG A 43 1.86 19.54 0.41
N THR A 44 2.23 18.28 0.58
CA THR A 44 1.39 17.15 0.23
C THR A 44 0.63 16.66 1.47
N SER A 45 -0.69 16.78 1.45
CA SER A 45 -1.53 16.27 2.54
C SER A 45 -1.40 14.74 2.63
N SER A 46 -0.76 14.25 3.68
CA SER A 46 -0.61 12.81 3.96
C SER A 46 -1.95 12.09 4.03
N ALA A 47 -3.00 12.76 4.53
CA ALA A 47 -4.35 12.21 4.59
C ALA A 47 -4.95 12.02 3.19
N LEU A 48 -4.84 13.01 2.29
CA LEU A 48 -5.32 12.89 0.91
C LEU A 48 -4.54 11.82 0.15
N PHE A 49 -3.23 11.75 0.34
CA PHE A 49 -2.41 10.69 -0.26
C PHE A 49 -2.84 9.31 0.22
N GLY A 50 -3.01 9.12 1.53
CA GLY A 50 -3.46 7.85 2.12
C GLY A 50 -4.84 7.44 1.61
N MET A 51 -5.78 8.39 1.52
CA MET A 51 -7.11 8.14 0.97
C MET A 51 -7.04 7.68 -0.50
N MET A 52 -6.28 8.39 -1.35
CA MET A 52 -6.12 8.00 -2.75
C MET A 52 -5.43 6.65 -2.89
N LEU A 53 -4.41 6.38 -2.06
CA LEU A 53 -3.74 5.09 -2.05
C LEU A 53 -4.71 3.94 -1.71
N CYS A 54 -5.58 4.11 -0.70
CA CYS A 54 -6.60 3.12 -0.36
C CYS A 54 -7.57 2.89 -1.52
N ILE A 55 -8.07 3.96 -2.14
CA ILE A 55 -8.97 3.88 -3.31
C ILE A 55 -8.28 3.12 -4.44
N THR A 56 -7.07 3.52 -4.81
CA THR A 56 -6.29 2.87 -5.87
C THR A 56 -6.09 1.37 -5.58
N GLN A 57 -5.73 0.99 -4.36
CA GLN A 57 -5.52 -0.42 -4.01
C GLN A 57 -6.79 -1.25 -4.12
N VAL A 58 -7.93 -0.70 -3.69
CA VAL A 58 -9.23 -1.37 -3.81
C VAL A 58 -9.64 -1.51 -5.28
N LEU A 59 -9.38 -0.51 -6.12
CA LEU A 59 -9.72 -0.56 -7.55
C LEU A 59 -8.76 -1.46 -8.34
N VAL A 60 -7.48 -1.50 -7.98
CA VAL A 60 -6.49 -2.35 -8.65
C VAL A 60 -6.74 -3.83 -8.36
N ALA A 61 -7.22 -4.19 -7.17
CA ALA A 61 -7.43 -5.57 -6.77
C ALA A 61 -8.30 -6.38 -7.76
N PRO A 62 -9.52 -5.94 -8.16
CA PRO A 62 -10.34 -6.66 -9.13
C PRO A 62 -9.74 -6.66 -10.54
N VAL A 63 -9.15 -5.54 -10.97
CA VAL A 63 -8.53 -5.43 -12.31
C VAL A 63 -7.36 -6.41 -12.43
N ALA A 64 -6.47 -6.44 -11.45
CA ALA A 64 -5.35 -7.36 -11.41
C ALA A 64 -5.81 -8.82 -11.23
N PHE A 65 -6.91 -9.06 -10.50
CA PHE A 65 -7.52 -10.38 -10.38
C PHE A 65 -7.97 -10.89 -11.75
N LEU A 66 -8.72 -10.11 -12.51
CA LEU A 66 -9.18 -10.45 -13.86
C LEU A 66 -8.01 -10.63 -14.82
N ALA A 67 -7.08 -9.65 -14.84
CA ALA A 67 -5.88 -9.73 -15.67
C ALA A 67 -5.07 -11.00 -15.41
N GLY A 68 -4.93 -11.41 -14.14
CA GLY A 68 -4.28 -12.66 -13.77
C GLY A 68 -4.98 -13.91 -14.31
N ARG A 69 -6.32 -13.89 -14.46
CA ARG A 69 -7.06 -14.99 -15.09
C ARG A 69 -6.82 -15.09 -16.59
N PHE A 70 -6.68 -13.96 -17.29
CA PHE A 70 -6.38 -13.94 -18.72
C PHE A 70 -5.00 -14.51 -19.05
N ILE A 71 -3.99 -14.27 -18.20
CA ILE A 71 -2.65 -14.81 -18.41
C ILE A 71 -2.44 -16.22 -17.86
N ALA A 72 -3.38 -16.73 -17.06
CA ALA A 72 -3.26 -18.05 -16.43
C ALA A 72 -2.99 -19.21 -17.41
N PRO A 73 -3.62 -19.28 -18.62
CA PRO A 73 -3.40 -20.34 -19.58
C PRO A 73 -2.08 -20.22 -20.38
N LEU A 74 -1.34 -19.11 -20.24
CA LEU A 74 -0.12 -18.89 -21.02
C LEU A 74 1.10 -19.60 -20.40
N ASP A 75 1.93 -20.22 -21.24
CA ASP A 75 3.14 -20.92 -20.79
C ASP A 75 4.15 -19.96 -20.15
N ASN A 76 4.26 -18.74 -20.67
CA ASN A 76 5.17 -17.69 -20.19
C ASN A 76 4.55 -16.83 -19.07
N ARG A 77 3.49 -17.30 -18.40
CA ARG A 77 2.75 -16.57 -17.37
C ARG A 77 3.62 -15.99 -16.25
N ALA A 78 4.68 -16.69 -15.87
CA ALA A 78 5.56 -16.23 -14.77
C ALA A 78 6.31 -14.95 -15.14
N GLN A 79 6.78 -14.84 -16.36
CA GLN A 79 7.51 -13.68 -16.88
C GLN A 79 6.56 -12.49 -17.17
N LEU A 80 5.33 -12.79 -17.62
CA LEU A 80 4.34 -11.78 -17.98
C LEU A 80 3.64 -11.16 -16.76
N ARG A 81 3.57 -11.88 -15.62
CA ARG A 81 2.88 -11.41 -14.41
C ARG A 81 3.24 -9.99 -13.98
N PRO A 82 4.52 -9.62 -13.77
CA PRO A 82 4.86 -8.28 -13.31
C PRO A 82 4.40 -7.20 -14.30
N LEU A 83 4.61 -7.45 -15.61
CA LEU A 83 4.23 -6.52 -16.67
C LEU A 83 2.73 -6.27 -16.70
N VAL A 84 1.93 -7.34 -16.64
CA VAL A 84 0.45 -7.27 -16.68
C VAL A 84 -0.09 -6.56 -15.44
N TYR A 85 0.52 -6.77 -14.27
CA TYR A 85 0.08 -6.08 -13.05
C TYR A 85 0.46 -4.60 -13.04
N ILE A 86 1.63 -4.24 -13.57
CA ILE A 86 2.01 -2.84 -13.78
C ILE A 86 1.03 -2.19 -14.77
N ALA A 87 0.70 -2.87 -15.88
CA ALA A 87 -0.29 -2.38 -16.83
C ALA A 87 -1.68 -2.21 -16.19
N SER A 88 -2.11 -3.15 -15.33
CA SER A 88 -3.36 -3.05 -14.58
C SER A 88 -3.39 -1.82 -13.66
N ILE A 89 -2.29 -1.55 -12.96
CA ILE A 89 -2.13 -0.37 -12.11
C ILE A 89 -2.19 0.91 -12.96
N ALA A 90 -1.52 0.92 -14.11
CA ALA A 90 -1.53 2.06 -15.02
C ALA A 90 -2.94 2.35 -15.57
N VAL A 91 -3.69 1.32 -15.94
CA VAL A 91 -5.09 1.46 -16.40
C VAL A 91 -5.97 2.08 -15.31
N VAL A 92 -5.85 1.59 -14.06
CA VAL A 92 -6.60 2.14 -12.92
C VAL A 92 -6.18 3.59 -12.65
N CYS A 93 -4.89 3.89 -12.67
CA CYS A 93 -4.38 5.25 -12.51
C CYS A 93 -4.94 6.21 -13.57
N LEU A 94 -4.99 5.79 -14.82
CA LEU A 94 -5.58 6.59 -15.91
C LEU A 94 -7.08 6.76 -15.71
N ALA A 95 -7.80 5.71 -15.29
CA ALA A 95 -9.23 5.78 -15.00
C ALA A 95 -9.52 6.76 -13.85
N GLU A 96 -8.80 6.67 -12.73
CA GLU A 96 -8.91 7.62 -11.61
C GLU A 96 -8.62 9.05 -12.06
N HIS A 97 -7.57 9.24 -12.85
CA HIS A 97 -7.21 10.55 -13.38
C HIS A 97 -8.30 11.12 -14.28
N LEU A 98 -8.87 10.29 -15.17
CA LEU A 98 -9.97 10.66 -16.06
C LEU A 98 -11.23 11.03 -15.26
N VAL A 99 -11.61 10.22 -14.27
CA VAL A 99 -12.76 10.48 -13.39
C VAL A 99 -12.59 11.82 -12.67
N LEU A 100 -11.43 12.08 -12.07
CA LEU A 100 -11.14 13.36 -11.43
C LEU A 100 -11.12 14.54 -12.43
N TRP A 101 -10.71 14.28 -13.66
CA TRP A 101 -10.73 15.31 -14.72
C TRP A 101 -12.15 15.67 -15.13
N LEU A 102 -13.06 14.70 -15.18
CA LEU A 102 -14.48 14.90 -15.49
C LEU A 102 -15.23 15.57 -14.32
N LEU A 103 -14.91 15.23 -13.09
CA LEU A 103 -15.53 15.78 -11.88
C LEU A 103 -15.00 17.19 -11.56
N ARG A 104 -15.46 18.18 -12.31
CA ARG A 104 -14.99 19.58 -12.21
C ARG A 104 -15.34 20.29 -10.90
N SER A 105 -16.38 19.83 -10.20
CA SER A 105 -16.91 20.44 -8.96
C SER A 105 -16.20 19.99 -7.67
N LEU A 106 -15.23 19.05 -7.75
CA LEU A 106 -14.57 18.54 -6.57
C LEU A 106 -13.63 19.59 -5.93
N PRO A 107 -13.75 19.81 -4.60
CA PRO A 107 -12.79 20.62 -3.88
C PRO A 107 -11.41 19.96 -3.95
N ARG A 108 -10.35 20.77 -4.05
CA ARG A 108 -8.95 20.31 -4.13
C ARG A 108 -8.61 19.41 -5.33
N ARG A 109 -9.41 19.45 -6.39
CA ARG A 109 -9.21 18.64 -7.60
C ARG A 109 -7.78 18.70 -8.15
N ALA A 110 -7.20 19.90 -8.25
CA ALA A 110 -5.84 20.07 -8.75
C ALA A 110 -4.80 19.34 -7.88
N GLN A 111 -5.02 19.27 -6.58
CA GLN A 111 -4.18 18.51 -5.64
C GLN A 111 -4.36 17.00 -5.81
N LEU A 112 -5.60 16.52 -5.95
CA LEU A 112 -5.90 15.11 -6.19
C LEU A 112 -5.30 14.62 -7.50
N LEU A 113 -5.42 15.38 -8.60
CA LEU A 113 -4.80 15.03 -9.89
C LEU A 113 -3.28 14.86 -9.81
N ARG A 114 -2.60 15.61 -8.94
CA ARG A 114 -1.15 15.44 -8.70
C ARG A 114 -0.84 14.22 -7.85
N ILE A 115 -1.73 13.86 -6.91
CA ILE A 115 -1.53 12.77 -5.96
C ILE A 115 -1.78 11.40 -6.59
N VAL A 116 -2.79 11.26 -7.48
CA VAL A 116 -3.16 9.98 -8.10
C VAL A 116 -1.99 9.21 -8.69
N PRO A 117 -1.17 9.75 -9.60
CA PRO A 117 -0.06 8.99 -10.15
C PRO A 117 1.00 8.64 -9.10
N LEU A 118 1.17 9.48 -8.08
CA LEU A 118 2.11 9.24 -6.98
C LEU A 118 1.62 8.12 -6.04
N ALA A 119 0.32 7.98 -5.87
CA ALA A 119 -0.30 6.92 -5.09
C ALA A 119 -0.32 5.61 -5.88
N ALA A 120 -0.75 5.65 -7.15
CA ALA A 120 -0.90 4.46 -7.99
C ALA A 120 0.47 3.83 -8.33
N LEU A 121 1.46 4.62 -8.73
CA LEU A 121 2.81 4.14 -9.07
C LEU A 121 3.70 3.96 -7.83
N ASN A 122 3.10 3.60 -6.71
CA ASN A 122 3.80 3.26 -5.49
C ASN A 122 4.16 1.77 -5.47
N SER A 123 5.39 1.44 -5.07
CA SER A 123 5.82 0.03 -4.92
C SER A 123 4.96 -0.76 -3.94
N GLY A 124 4.30 -0.10 -2.99
CA GLY A 124 3.33 -0.73 -2.09
C GLY A 124 2.12 -1.29 -2.84
N VAL A 125 1.58 -0.58 -3.84
CA VAL A 125 0.45 -1.05 -4.66
C VAL A 125 0.84 -2.27 -5.48
N LEU A 126 1.97 -2.22 -6.18
CA LEU A 126 2.47 -3.37 -6.96
C LEU A 126 2.74 -4.57 -6.05
N GLY A 127 3.39 -4.35 -4.91
CA GLY A 127 3.68 -5.40 -3.96
C GLY A 127 2.43 -6.06 -3.40
N THR A 128 1.39 -5.28 -3.07
CA THR A 128 0.09 -5.80 -2.61
C THR A 128 -0.55 -6.72 -3.66
N VAL A 129 -0.54 -6.32 -4.93
CA VAL A 129 -1.05 -7.14 -6.04
C VAL A 129 -0.25 -8.43 -6.19
N LEU A 130 1.08 -8.34 -6.18
CA LEU A 130 1.95 -9.51 -6.30
C LEU A 130 1.74 -10.50 -5.16
N VAL A 131 1.62 -10.03 -3.92
CA VAL A 131 1.33 -10.87 -2.74
C VAL A 131 -0.02 -11.56 -2.89
N ALA A 132 -1.07 -10.82 -3.22
CA ALA A 132 -2.41 -11.38 -3.39
C ALA A 132 -2.43 -12.48 -4.47
N ARG A 133 -1.61 -12.34 -5.50
CA ARG A 133 -1.55 -13.32 -6.60
C ARG A 133 -0.64 -14.50 -6.30
N THR A 134 0.48 -14.30 -5.63
CA THR A 134 1.38 -15.41 -5.21
C THR A 134 0.71 -16.30 -4.17
N GLN A 135 -0.10 -15.73 -3.29
CA GLN A 135 -0.87 -16.47 -2.29
C GLN A 135 -2.24 -16.98 -2.82
N SER A 136 -2.51 -16.80 -4.13
CA SER A 136 -3.74 -17.30 -4.78
C SER A 136 -5.03 -16.81 -4.12
N PHE A 137 -5.06 -15.56 -3.65
CA PHE A 137 -6.24 -14.99 -3.00
C PHE A 137 -7.45 -14.96 -3.94
N THR A 138 -8.62 -15.23 -3.37
CA THR A 138 -9.90 -14.98 -4.03
C THR A 138 -10.15 -13.49 -4.19
N LEU A 139 -11.16 -13.10 -4.95
CA LEU A 139 -11.49 -11.69 -5.17
C LEU A 139 -11.79 -10.97 -3.84
N GLY A 140 -12.60 -11.58 -2.96
CA GLY A 140 -12.94 -10.99 -1.65
C GLY A 140 -11.71 -10.82 -0.75
N GLN A 141 -10.83 -11.82 -0.71
CA GLN A 141 -9.55 -11.75 0.00
C GLN A 141 -8.63 -10.65 -0.57
N SER A 142 -8.56 -10.55 -1.90
CA SER A 142 -7.76 -9.53 -2.59
C SER A 142 -8.26 -8.11 -2.31
N LEU A 143 -9.58 -7.91 -2.28
CA LEU A 143 -10.20 -6.63 -1.92
C LEU A 143 -9.92 -6.24 -0.46
N GLY A 144 -10.14 -7.19 0.47
CA GLY A 144 -9.83 -6.99 1.89
C GLY A 144 -8.34 -6.69 2.10
N PHE A 145 -7.48 -7.48 1.49
CA PHE A 145 -6.03 -7.28 1.56
C PHE A 145 -5.58 -5.95 0.95
N GLY A 146 -6.17 -5.53 -0.18
CA GLY A 146 -5.92 -4.23 -0.81
C GLY A 146 -6.29 -3.07 0.09
N LEU A 147 -7.53 -3.08 0.64
CA LEU A 147 -7.97 -2.05 1.59
C LEU A 147 -7.07 -2.01 2.83
N GLY A 148 -6.79 -3.18 3.41
CA GLY A 148 -5.94 -3.31 4.59
C GLY A 148 -4.52 -2.82 4.35
N SER A 149 -3.94 -3.11 3.19
CA SER A 149 -2.61 -2.62 2.83
C SER A 149 -2.56 -1.09 2.69
N GLY A 150 -3.62 -0.47 2.13
CA GLY A 150 -3.77 0.98 2.10
C GLY A 150 -3.85 1.59 3.50
N LEU A 151 -4.70 1.04 4.37
CA LEU A 151 -4.82 1.48 5.75
C LEU A 151 -3.53 1.24 6.55
N GLY A 152 -2.86 0.11 6.33
CA GLY A 152 -1.57 -0.20 6.92
C GLY A 152 -0.47 0.79 6.51
N TYR A 153 -0.51 1.25 5.27
CA TYR A 153 0.38 2.32 4.79
C TYR A 153 0.11 3.65 5.51
N VAL A 154 -1.17 4.02 5.66
CA VAL A 154 -1.58 5.23 6.41
C VAL A 154 -1.10 5.13 7.86
N LEU A 155 -1.29 3.98 8.50
CA LEU A 155 -0.79 3.73 9.85
C LEU A 155 0.73 3.93 9.93
N ALA A 156 1.48 3.40 8.96
CA ALA A 156 2.94 3.56 8.91
C ALA A 156 3.34 5.05 8.79
N VAL A 157 2.66 5.79 7.90
CA VAL A 157 2.88 7.24 7.74
C VAL A 157 2.61 7.99 9.05
N LEU A 158 1.52 7.68 9.74
CA LEU A 158 1.16 8.31 11.01
C LEU A 158 2.22 8.04 12.09
N LEU A 159 2.64 6.79 12.25
CA LEU A 159 3.67 6.42 13.24
C LEU A 159 5.00 7.14 13.00
N VAL A 160 5.44 7.22 11.74
CA VAL A 160 6.69 7.88 11.40
C VAL A 160 6.56 9.42 11.50
N THR A 161 5.40 9.98 11.17
CA THR A 161 5.14 11.42 11.31
C THR A 161 5.17 11.83 12.77
N GLU A 162 4.52 11.06 13.66
CA GLU A 162 4.52 11.33 15.10
C GLU A 162 5.92 11.27 15.70
N ALA A 163 6.73 10.32 15.28
CA ALA A 163 8.12 10.20 15.72
C ALA A 163 9.03 11.35 15.23
N ARG A 164 8.68 12.02 14.15
CA ARG A 164 9.52 13.03 13.48
C ARG A 164 10.02 14.13 14.42
N HIS A 165 9.17 14.60 15.32
CA HIS A 165 9.55 15.63 16.28
C HIS A 165 10.64 15.15 17.22
N ARG A 166 10.57 13.90 17.68
CA ARG A 166 11.59 13.29 18.55
C ARG A 166 12.88 12.99 17.79
N LEU A 167 12.77 12.58 16.53
CA LEU A 167 13.91 12.28 15.66
C LEU A 167 14.69 13.53 15.20
N ARG A 168 14.17 14.75 15.45
CA ARG A 168 14.86 16.02 15.22
C ARG A 168 15.67 16.51 16.44
N SER A 169 15.78 15.72 17.51
CA SER A 169 16.51 16.09 18.72
C SER A 169 17.97 16.45 18.43
N LYS A 170 18.48 17.49 19.12
CA LYS A 170 19.89 17.88 19.07
C LYS A 170 20.84 16.84 19.64
N ALA A 171 20.34 15.88 20.45
CA ALA A 171 21.12 14.78 20.99
C ALA A 171 21.57 13.75 19.92
N ILE A 172 20.92 13.75 18.74
CA ILE A 172 21.30 12.85 17.66
C ILE A 172 22.56 13.41 16.95
N PRO A 173 23.60 12.60 16.74
CA PRO A 173 24.80 12.98 16.00
C PRO A 173 24.45 13.51 14.59
N LYS A 174 25.16 14.53 14.13
CA LYS A 174 24.87 15.20 12.85
C LYS A 174 24.81 14.23 11.67
N ALA A 175 25.66 13.20 11.66
CA ALA A 175 25.71 12.18 10.58
C ALA A 175 24.42 11.33 10.49
N PHE A 176 23.67 11.17 11.58
CA PHE A 176 22.44 10.38 11.60
C PHE A 176 21.16 11.21 11.47
N ARG A 177 21.26 12.55 11.47
CA ARG A 177 20.06 13.40 11.39
C ARG A 177 19.37 13.29 10.02
N GLY A 178 18.05 13.40 10.04
CA GLY A 178 17.21 13.39 8.84
C GLY A 178 16.87 11.99 8.36
N LEU A 179 17.20 11.66 7.13
CA LEU A 179 16.85 10.38 6.49
C LEU A 179 17.41 9.15 7.23
N PRO A 180 18.70 9.11 7.63
CA PRO A 180 19.25 7.91 8.27
C PRO A 180 18.52 7.51 9.54
N ILE A 181 18.27 8.46 10.47
CA ILE A 181 17.56 8.14 11.72
C ILE A 181 16.11 7.73 11.47
N THR A 182 15.47 8.32 10.45
CA THR A 182 14.10 7.92 10.06
C THR A 182 14.06 6.46 9.58
N LEU A 183 15.04 6.04 8.77
CA LEU A 183 15.14 4.66 8.31
C LEU A 183 15.44 3.69 9.46
N VAL A 184 16.32 4.07 10.40
CA VAL A 184 16.58 3.29 11.61
C VAL A 184 15.30 3.12 12.43
N TYR A 185 14.54 4.20 12.61
CA TYR A 185 13.26 4.15 13.33
C TYR A 185 12.24 3.21 12.65
N ILE A 186 12.10 3.28 11.32
CA ILE A 186 11.26 2.37 10.55
C ILE A 186 11.71 0.92 10.74
N GLY A 187 13.02 0.66 10.74
CA GLY A 187 13.58 -0.67 10.99
C GLY A 187 13.28 -1.18 12.39
N VAL A 188 13.36 -0.32 13.42
CA VAL A 188 12.97 -0.68 14.80
C VAL A 188 11.49 -1.03 14.89
N LEU A 189 10.61 -0.24 14.25
CA LEU A 189 9.18 -0.55 14.17
C LEU A 189 8.92 -1.87 13.43
N ALA A 190 9.64 -2.12 12.34
CA ALA A 190 9.54 -3.37 11.60
C ALA A 190 9.92 -4.57 12.45
N LEU A 191 11.01 -4.48 13.23
CA LEU A 191 11.42 -5.53 14.17
C LEU A 191 10.40 -5.73 15.29
N ALA A 192 9.83 -4.66 15.82
CA ALA A 192 8.80 -4.74 16.86
C ALA A 192 7.54 -5.46 16.34
N ILE A 193 7.07 -5.10 15.15
CA ILE A 193 5.92 -5.74 14.51
C ILE A 193 6.24 -7.21 14.20
N TYR A 194 7.42 -7.48 13.68
CA TYR A 194 7.88 -8.85 13.41
C TYR A 194 7.91 -9.71 14.68
N GLY A 195 8.45 -9.18 15.78
CA GLY A 195 8.44 -9.87 17.08
C GLY A 195 7.04 -10.12 17.63
N PHE A 196 6.08 -9.21 17.33
CA PHE A 196 4.70 -9.33 17.78
C PHE A 196 3.87 -10.32 16.95
N THR A 197 4.12 -10.37 15.64
CA THR A 197 3.36 -11.26 14.73
C THR A 197 3.91 -12.69 14.69
N GLY A 198 5.11 -12.90 15.19
CA GLY A 198 5.80 -14.19 15.13
C GLY A 198 6.31 -14.53 13.72
N HIS A 199 7.30 -15.42 13.66
CA HIS A 199 7.79 -15.99 12.42
C HIS A 199 7.34 -17.45 12.34
N SER A 200 6.52 -17.79 11.35
CA SER A 200 6.33 -19.19 11.01
C SER A 200 7.61 -19.68 10.32
N VAL A 201 8.52 -20.26 11.11
CA VAL A 201 9.61 -21.05 10.55
C VAL A 201 8.97 -22.27 9.91
N ILE A 202 8.89 -22.30 8.59
CA ILE A 202 8.62 -23.53 7.86
C ILE A 202 9.93 -24.30 7.91
N LEU A 203 10.00 -25.26 8.86
CA LEU A 203 11.02 -26.29 8.92
C LEU A 203 10.78 -27.31 7.81
#